data_d99c91e0610e99eae86b100a4c4c2c42
#
_entry.id   d99c91e0610e99eae86b100a4c4c2c42
#
_cell.length_a   1.000
_cell.length_b   1.000
_cell.length_c   1.000
_cell.angle_alpha   90.00
_cell.angle_beta   90.00
_cell.angle_gamma   90.00
#
_symmetry.space_group_name_H-M   'P 1'
#
loop_
_entity.id
_entity.type
_entity.pdbx_description
1 polymer ?
#
loop_
_entity_poly.entity_id
_entity_poly.type
_entity_poly.pdbx_seq_one_letter_code
_entity_poly.pdbx_strand_id
1 'polypeptide(L)'
;PAPRRLDRKTVRQRSRTMGKPTGFKEFQRETIPYSDPLKRVDGWDEFMVDVPEEHLRTQGARCMDCGVPFCQSATGCPIDNLIPEWNDLVYHGRWREALDRLHKTNNFPEFTGRVCPAPCEGACVLGIIEPAVTIKNIECAIVDKGFEEGWIQPEPPEERTGKKVAIIGSGPAGLTAAQQLNRAGHSVTVYERDDRIGGLLTYGIPNMKLDKGIVDRRLDIMRAEGVEFVTNAHVGVNTDAQKIRSENDAVILAAGATRPRDLPLPGRDLQGVHFAMEFLLKNTKSLMDSRLEDGAYISAKGKRVIVIGGGDTGTDCIGTSMRHGATSVVNFELLPKPPVELSLIHI
;
A
#
# COMPACT_ATOMS: atom_id res chain seq x y z
N PRO A 1 17.00 -9.27 48.80
CA PRO A 1 15.62 -9.31 48.39
C PRO A 1 15.43 -10.42 47.39
N ALA A 2 14.62 -11.43 47.79
CA ALA A 2 14.34 -12.59 46.94
C ALA A 2 13.37 -12.21 45.78
N PRO A 3 13.49 -12.81 44.59
CA PRO A 3 12.58 -12.53 43.48
C PRO A 3 11.17 -13.00 43.84
N ARG A 4 10.16 -12.13 43.64
CA ARG A 4 8.75 -12.47 43.81
C ARG A 4 8.40 -13.62 42.84
N ARG A 5 8.01 -14.76 43.38
CA ARG A 5 7.42 -15.84 42.62
C ARG A 5 6.11 -15.35 41.97
N LEU A 6 6.07 -15.28 40.66
CA LEU A 6 4.84 -15.07 39.89
C LEU A 6 3.89 -16.26 40.16
N ASP A 7 2.70 -15.92 40.64
CA ASP A 7 1.66 -16.89 40.96
C ASP A 7 1.22 -17.63 39.66
N ARG A 8 1.50 -18.92 39.60
CA ARG A 8 1.16 -19.79 38.46
C ARG A 8 -0.33 -19.91 38.19
N LYS A 9 -1.20 -19.42 39.07
CA LYS A 9 -2.65 -19.43 38.89
C LYS A 9 -3.16 -18.32 38.01
N THR A 10 -2.47 -17.16 37.96
CA THR A 10 -2.85 -16.01 37.10
C THR A 10 -2.48 -16.20 35.62
N VAL A 11 -1.61 -17.16 35.31
CA VAL A 11 -1.20 -17.48 33.92
C VAL A 11 -2.16 -18.44 33.25
N ARG A 12 -3.02 -19.15 33.99
CA ARG A 12 -3.90 -20.20 33.47
C ARG A 12 -5.27 -19.74 33.00
N GLN A 13 -5.62 -18.47 33.11
CA GLN A 13 -6.96 -17.95 32.77
C GLN A 13 -6.96 -16.93 31.61
N ARG A 14 -5.91 -16.89 30.81
CA ARG A 14 -6.03 -16.35 29.46
C ARG A 14 -6.63 -17.45 28.60
N SER A 15 -7.95 -17.52 28.60
CA SER A 15 -8.73 -18.31 27.66
C SER A 15 -8.20 -18.02 26.25
N ARG A 16 -7.58 -19.00 25.62
CA ARG A 16 -7.22 -18.99 24.20
C ARG A 16 -8.49 -19.23 23.38
N THR A 17 -9.45 -18.35 23.44
CA THR A 17 -10.48 -18.25 22.41
C THR A 17 -9.96 -17.25 21.38
N MET A 18 -9.15 -17.73 20.46
CA MET A 18 -8.78 -16.97 19.26
C MET A 18 -9.95 -17.06 18.30
N GLY A 19 -10.46 -15.90 17.88
CA GLY A 19 -11.52 -15.76 16.91
C GLY A 19 -12.91 -16.24 17.34
N LYS A 20 -13.83 -16.15 16.40
CA LYS A 20 -15.14 -16.79 16.48
C LYS A 20 -15.20 -17.89 15.41
N PRO A 21 -14.88 -19.17 15.75
CA PRO A 21 -14.76 -20.24 14.76
C PRO A 21 -15.96 -20.40 13.82
N THR A 22 -17.12 -19.89 14.21
CA THR A 22 -18.39 -19.94 13.47
C THR A 22 -18.79 -18.59 12.87
N GLY A 23 -18.02 -17.53 13.05
CA GLY A 23 -18.38 -16.18 12.63
C GLY A 23 -18.69 -16.06 11.13
N PHE A 24 -17.99 -16.82 10.29
CA PHE A 24 -18.26 -16.87 8.85
C PHE A 24 -19.64 -17.45 8.47
N LYS A 25 -20.27 -18.22 9.37
CA LYS A 25 -21.64 -18.73 9.20
C LYS A 25 -22.70 -17.73 9.65
N GLU A 26 -22.33 -16.79 10.50
CA GLU A 26 -23.23 -15.82 11.12
C GLU A 26 -23.23 -14.47 10.37
N PHE A 27 -22.08 -14.09 9.83
CA PHE A 27 -21.88 -12.82 9.15
C PHE A 27 -21.54 -13.05 7.67
N GLN A 28 -22.21 -12.34 6.78
CA GLN A 28 -21.90 -12.36 5.36
C GLN A 28 -20.61 -11.56 5.09
N ARG A 29 -19.93 -11.87 3.98
CA ARG A 29 -18.80 -11.04 3.52
C ARG A 29 -19.33 -9.71 2.99
N GLU A 30 -18.87 -8.64 3.57
CA GLU A 30 -19.19 -7.29 3.15
C GLU A 30 -17.89 -6.48 3.03
N THR A 31 -17.56 -6.04 1.81
CA THR A 31 -16.42 -5.14 1.58
C THR A 31 -16.81 -3.71 1.94
N ILE A 32 -15.82 -2.87 2.22
CA ILE A 32 -16.04 -1.43 2.32
C ILE A 32 -16.62 -0.94 0.98
N PRO A 33 -17.77 -0.28 0.97
CA PRO A 33 -18.38 0.19 -0.27
C PRO A 33 -17.57 1.32 -0.90
N TYR A 34 -17.74 1.47 -2.20
CA TYR A 34 -17.19 2.60 -2.94
C TYR A 34 -18.27 3.64 -3.16
N SER A 35 -17.86 4.91 -3.22
CA SER A 35 -18.74 6.01 -3.61
C SER A 35 -19.33 5.80 -5.00
N ASP A 36 -20.48 6.43 -5.26
CA ASP A 36 -21.20 6.33 -6.53
C ASP A 36 -20.23 6.56 -7.73
N PRO A 37 -20.19 5.64 -8.73
CA PRO A 37 -19.29 5.75 -9.87
C PRO A 37 -19.43 7.06 -10.65
N LEU A 38 -20.64 7.62 -10.75
CA LEU A 38 -20.88 8.86 -11.48
C LEU A 38 -20.40 10.09 -10.70
N LYS A 39 -20.41 10.02 -9.37
CA LYS A 39 -19.93 11.11 -8.51
C LYS A 39 -18.41 11.11 -8.37
N ARG A 40 -17.80 9.94 -8.20
CA ARG A 40 -16.36 9.84 -7.96
C ARG A 40 -15.50 10.19 -9.17
N VAL A 41 -16.05 10.28 -10.38
CA VAL A 41 -15.32 10.72 -11.57
C VAL A 41 -15.15 12.24 -11.64
N ASP A 42 -15.89 13.01 -10.84
CA ASP A 42 -15.78 14.46 -10.80
C ASP A 42 -14.59 14.96 -9.93
N GLY A 43 -13.96 14.07 -9.16
CA GLY A 43 -12.86 14.38 -8.26
C GLY A 43 -11.70 13.41 -8.33
N TRP A 44 -10.67 13.70 -7.54
CA TRP A 44 -9.45 12.89 -7.43
C TRP A 44 -9.29 12.26 -6.05
N ASP A 45 -10.28 12.41 -5.17
CA ASP A 45 -10.27 11.88 -3.81
C ASP A 45 -10.41 10.35 -3.82
N GLU A 46 -9.94 9.71 -2.76
CA GLU A 46 -10.17 8.28 -2.53
C GLU A 46 -11.66 7.99 -2.52
N PHE A 47 -12.05 6.84 -3.05
CA PHE A 47 -13.46 6.51 -3.28
C PHE A 47 -14.02 5.45 -2.32
N MET A 48 -13.26 5.02 -1.33
CA MET A 48 -13.78 4.18 -0.25
C MET A 48 -14.65 5.02 0.67
N VAL A 49 -15.77 4.45 1.12
CA VAL A 49 -16.70 5.11 2.03
C VAL A 49 -16.44 4.63 3.45
N ASP A 50 -16.48 5.56 4.41
CA ASP A 50 -16.36 5.21 5.81
C ASP A 50 -17.48 4.26 6.24
N VAL A 51 -17.12 3.26 7.04
CA VAL A 51 -18.05 2.28 7.59
C VAL A 51 -18.00 2.29 9.12
N PRO A 52 -19.11 1.96 9.80
CA PRO A 52 -19.11 1.83 11.25
C PRO A 52 -18.09 0.78 11.74
N GLU A 53 -17.51 0.98 12.91
CA GLU A 53 -16.58 0.03 13.52
C GLU A 53 -17.17 -1.38 13.64
N GLU A 54 -18.47 -1.50 13.90
CA GLU A 54 -19.16 -2.79 13.99
C GLU A 54 -19.09 -3.60 12.68
N HIS A 55 -19.15 -2.92 11.53
CA HIS A 55 -18.93 -3.57 10.22
C HIS A 55 -17.57 -4.27 10.16
N LEU A 56 -16.50 -3.58 10.55
CA LEU A 56 -15.15 -4.12 10.54
C LEU A 56 -14.96 -5.25 11.55
N ARG A 57 -15.57 -5.12 12.74
CA ARG A 57 -15.56 -6.15 13.77
C ARG A 57 -16.24 -7.44 13.28
N THR A 58 -17.41 -7.33 12.65
CA THR A 58 -18.11 -8.50 12.10
C THR A 58 -17.31 -9.14 10.96
N GLN A 59 -16.62 -8.37 10.13
CA GLN A 59 -15.73 -8.91 9.10
C GLN A 59 -14.51 -9.61 9.71
N GLY A 60 -13.93 -9.08 10.79
CA GLY A 60 -12.87 -9.75 11.55
C GLY A 60 -13.32 -11.09 12.15
N ALA A 61 -14.57 -11.15 12.65
CA ALA A 61 -15.17 -12.38 13.20
C ALA A 61 -15.28 -13.51 12.16
N ARG A 62 -15.26 -13.20 10.86
CA ARG A 62 -15.30 -14.22 9.80
C ARG A 62 -14.03 -15.07 9.70
N CYS A 63 -12.94 -14.63 10.30
CA CYS A 63 -11.71 -15.41 10.38
C CYS A 63 -11.92 -16.60 11.33
N MET A 64 -11.90 -17.81 10.81
CA MET A 64 -12.09 -19.05 11.60
C MET A 64 -10.83 -19.54 12.30
N ASP A 65 -9.72 -18.79 12.21
CA ASP A 65 -8.41 -19.22 12.72
C ASP A 65 -8.07 -20.67 12.36
N CYS A 66 -7.91 -20.91 11.06
CA CYS A 66 -7.88 -22.28 10.49
C CYS A 66 -6.65 -23.13 10.90
N GLY A 67 -5.77 -22.62 11.76
CA GLY A 67 -4.58 -23.32 12.28
C GLY A 67 -3.43 -23.46 11.29
N VAL A 68 -3.69 -23.50 9.98
CA VAL A 68 -2.68 -23.45 8.91
C VAL A 68 -3.05 -22.28 7.97
N PRO A 69 -2.70 -21.05 8.35
CA PRO A 69 -3.16 -19.85 7.66
C PRO A 69 -2.36 -19.59 6.38
N PHE A 70 -2.81 -20.13 5.25
CA PHE A 70 -2.19 -19.86 3.95
C PHE A 70 -2.20 -18.36 3.61
N CYS A 71 -3.12 -17.57 4.18
CA CYS A 71 -3.16 -16.13 4.00
C CYS A 71 -1.89 -15.41 4.48
N GLN A 72 -1.16 -15.97 5.46
CA GLN A 72 0.11 -15.43 5.95
C GLN A 72 1.34 -16.23 5.51
N SER A 73 1.21 -17.05 4.46
CA SER A 73 2.33 -17.78 3.88
C SER A 73 2.84 -17.10 2.60
N ALA A 74 3.96 -17.58 2.07
CA ALA A 74 4.53 -17.09 0.81
C ALA A 74 3.56 -17.18 -0.39
N THR A 75 2.54 -18.05 -0.34
CA THR A 75 1.47 -18.14 -1.35
C THR A 75 0.33 -17.15 -1.11
N GLY A 76 0.29 -16.52 0.05
CA GLY A 76 -0.64 -15.48 0.45
C GLY A 76 0.05 -14.14 0.59
N CYS A 77 0.34 -13.72 1.83
CA CYS A 77 1.02 -12.46 2.11
C CYS A 77 2.55 -12.65 2.04
N PRO A 78 3.26 -12.05 1.08
CA PRO A 78 4.71 -12.25 0.92
C PRO A 78 5.56 -11.63 2.06
N ILE A 79 4.96 -10.85 2.97
CA ILE A 79 5.61 -10.32 4.18
C ILE A 79 5.13 -11.02 5.45
N ASP A 80 4.45 -12.15 5.31
CA ASP A 80 3.99 -13.02 6.41
C ASP A 80 3.18 -12.28 7.49
N ASN A 81 2.27 -11.40 7.08
CA ASN A 81 1.40 -10.66 7.99
C ASN A 81 0.62 -11.59 8.94
N LEU A 82 0.56 -11.24 10.22
CA LEU A 82 -0.08 -12.01 11.29
C LEU A 82 -1.62 -11.89 11.25
N ILE A 83 -2.22 -12.26 10.11
CA ILE A 83 -3.60 -11.97 9.73
C ILE A 83 -4.65 -12.55 10.70
N PRO A 84 -4.61 -13.83 11.09
CA PRO A 84 -5.59 -14.36 12.04
C PRO A 84 -5.57 -13.62 13.38
N GLU A 85 -4.39 -13.26 13.87
CA GLU A 85 -4.23 -12.60 15.17
C GLU A 85 -4.87 -11.21 15.18
N TRP A 86 -4.62 -10.39 14.14
CA TRP A 86 -5.24 -9.07 14.11
C TRP A 86 -6.73 -9.11 13.83
N ASN A 87 -7.23 -10.08 13.03
CA ASN A 87 -8.66 -10.25 12.81
C ASN A 87 -9.41 -10.54 14.12
N ASP A 88 -8.83 -11.41 14.97
CA ASP A 88 -9.34 -11.69 16.29
C ASP A 88 -9.36 -10.43 17.17
N LEU A 89 -8.28 -9.68 17.19
CA LEU A 89 -8.16 -8.46 17.98
C LEU A 89 -9.19 -7.39 17.52
N VAL A 90 -9.40 -7.22 16.21
CA VAL A 90 -10.41 -6.31 15.68
C VAL A 90 -11.82 -6.78 16.06
N TYR A 91 -12.13 -8.06 15.94
CA TYR A 91 -13.43 -8.62 16.38
C TYR A 91 -13.72 -8.26 17.84
N HIS A 92 -12.72 -8.34 18.72
CA HIS A 92 -12.86 -8.01 20.13
C HIS A 92 -12.73 -6.51 20.45
N GLY A 93 -12.61 -5.64 19.46
CA GLY A 93 -12.44 -4.19 19.63
C GLY A 93 -11.08 -3.76 20.19
N ARG A 94 -10.07 -4.63 20.13
CA ARG A 94 -8.71 -4.41 20.64
C ARG A 94 -7.81 -3.80 19.57
N TRP A 95 -8.21 -2.65 19.06
CA TRP A 95 -7.61 -1.99 17.89
C TRP A 95 -6.13 -1.65 18.09
N ARG A 96 -5.75 -1.13 19.27
CA ARG A 96 -4.35 -0.80 19.56
C ARG A 96 -3.44 -2.03 19.45
N GLU A 97 -3.89 -3.15 20.01
CA GLU A 97 -3.13 -4.39 19.93
C GLU A 97 -3.15 -4.99 18.52
N ALA A 98 -4.21 -4.76 17.74
CA ALA A 98 -4.25 -5.14 16.34
C ALA A 98 -3.21 -4.36 15.53
N LEU A 99 -3.05 -3.06 15.79
CA LEU A 99 -2.01 -2.22 15.19
C LEU A 99 -0.60 -2.70 15.57
N ASP A 100 -0.37 -3.02 16.83
CA ASP A 100 0.91 -3.56 17.30
C ASP A 100 1.26 -4.89 16.60
N ARG A 101 0.26 -5.72 16.32
CA ARG A 101 0.44 -6.97 15.55
C ARG A 101 0.72 -6.71 14.08
N LEU A 102 0.02 -5.78 13.48
CA LEU A 102 0.18 -5.42 12.07
C LEU A 102 1.58 -4.83 11.81
N HIS A 103 2.03 -3.92 12.65
CA HIS A 103 3.35 -3.30 12.53
C HIS A 103 4.54 -4.23 12.78
N LYS A 104 4.32 -5.46 13.28
CA LYS A 104 5.43 -6.44 13.43
C LYS A 104 6.00 -6.90 12.11
N THR A 105 5.19 -6.93 11.08
CA THR A 105 5.56 -7.46 9.75
C THR A 105 5.40 -6.44 8.64
N ASN A 106 4.55 -5.42 8.82
CA ASN A 106 4.26 -4.41 7.81
C ASN A 106 4.59 -3.00 8.32
N ASN A 107 5.54 -2.34 7.67
CA ASN A 107 5.91 -0.98 8.00
C ASN A 107 4.85 0.06 7.60
N PHE A 108 4.14 -0.20 6.49
CA PHE A 108 3.26 0.79 5.84
C PHE A 108 1.90 0.19 5.47
N PRO A 109 1.11 -0.23 6.47
CA PRO A 109 -0.21 -0.82 6.19
C PRO A 109 -1.18 0.15 5.51
N GLU A 110 -0.99 1.46 5.65
CA GLU A 110 -1.77 2.47 4.95
C GLU A 110 -1.61 2.42 3.44
N PHE A 111 -0.45 1.97 2.93
CA PHE A 111 -0.23 1.78 1.51
C PHE A 111 -0.76 0.43 1.04
N THR A 112 -0.37 -0.65 1.72
CA THR A 112 -0.81 -2.01 1.34
C THR A 112 -2.31 -2.18 1.52
N GLY A 113 -2.91 -1.63 2.57
CA GLY A 113 -4.36 -1.65 2.79
C GLY A 113 -5.17 -0.96 1.67
N ARG A 114 -4.55 -0.02 0.93
CA ARG A 114 -5.18 0.67 -0.20
C ARG A 114 -4.87 0.03 -1.55
N VAL A 115 -3.62 -0.32 -1.81
CA VAL A 115 -3.17 -0.63 -3.17
C VAL A 115 -2.65 -2.05 -3.37
N CYS A 116 -2.51 -2.86 -2.32
CA CYS A 116 -2.12 -4.26 -2.46
C CYS A 116 -3.22 -5.05 -3.19
N PRO A 117 -2.88 -5.95 -4.14
CA PRO A 117 -3.85 -6.84 -4.77
C PRO A 117 -4.44 -7.89 -3.82
N ALA A 118 -3.98 -7.93 -2.57
CA ALA A 118 -4.46 -8.80 -1.50
C ALA A 118 -4.43 -10.32 -1.85
N PRO A 119 -3.29 -10.89 -2.24
CA PRO A 119 -3.19 -12.32 -2.53
C PRO A 119 -3.54 -13.16 -1.28
N CYS A 120 -3.44 -12.58 -0.09
CA CYS A 120 -3.88 -13.18 1.17
C CYS A 120 -5.38 -13.51 1.19
N GLU A 121 -6.24 -12.71 0.55
CA GLU A 121 -7.67 -13.01 0.43
C GLU A 121 -7.90 -14.20 -0.50
N GLY A 122 -7.17 -14.28 -1.62
CA GLY A 122 -7.22 -15.43 -2.53
C GLY A 122 -6.69 -16.72 -1.89
N ALA A 123 -5.72 -16.63 -0.99
CA ALA A 123 -5.15 -17.74 -0.25
C ALA A 123 -5.93 -18.11 1.04
N CYS A 124 -6.97 -17.36 1.38
CA CYS A 124 -7.76 -17.62 2.59
C CYS A 124 -8.46 -18.98 2.50
N VAL A 125 -8.20 -19.86 3.46
CA VAL A 125 -8.79 -21.22 3.50
C VAL A 125 -10.32 -21.16 3.51
N LEU A 126 -10.90 -20.14 4.09
CA LEU A 126 -12.36 -19.95 4.07
C LEU A 126 -12.89 -19.87 2.63
N GLY A 127 -12.10 -19.33 1.68
CA GLY A 127 -12.45 -19.21 0.27
C GLY A 127 -12.77 -20.53 -0.45
N ILE A 128 -12.50 -21.69 0.18
CA ILE A 128 -12.84 -23.04 -0.34
C ILE A 128 -14.33 -23.32 -0.20
N ILE A 129 -14.97 -22.80 0.85
CA ILE A 129 -16.36 -23.15 1.25
C ILE A 129 -17.28 -21.93 1.33
N GLU A 130 -16.74 -20.75 1.60
CA GLU A 130 -17.47 -19.49 1.78
C GLU A 130 -16.63 -18.33 1.25
N PRO A 131 -17.21 -17.16 0.98
CA PRO A 131 -16.41 -16.00 0.59
C PRO A 131 -15.30 -15.66 1.60
N ALA A 132 -14.10 -15.39 1.13
CA ALA A 132 -12.91 -15.09 1.94
C ALA A 132 -13.11 -13.92 2.91
N VAL A 133 -12.27 -13.81 3.93
CA VAL A 133 -12.23 -12.64 4.83
C VAL A 133 -11.79 -11.40 4.06
N THR A 134 -12.34 -10.22 4.38
CA THR A 134 -11.97 -8.93 3.81
C THR A 134 -10.68 -8.38 4.45
N ILE A 135 -9.59 -9.11 4.28
CA ILE A 135 -8.32 -8.90 4.99
C ILE A 135 -7.77 -7.50 4.74
N LYS A 136 -7.76 -7.07 3.47
CA LYS A 136 -7.22 -5.76 3.09
C LYS A 136 -8.01 -4.60 3.68
N ASN A 137 -9.34 -4.70 3.74
CA ASN A 137 -10.16 -3.67 4.36
C ASN A 137 -9.90 -3.54 5.86
N ILE A 138 -9.74 -4.68 6.55
CA ILE A 138 -9.42 -4.70 7.99
C ILE A 138 -8.03 -4.11 8.24
N GLU A 139 -7.03 -4.49 7.45
CA GLU A 139 -5.66 -3.95 7.50
C GLU A 139 -5.66 -2.42 7.38
N CYS A 140 -6.36 -1.89 6.37
CA CYS A 140 -6.49 -0.45 6.13
C CYS A 140 -7.14 0.27 7.34
N ALA A 141 -8.22 -0.29 7.85
CA ALA A 141 -8.94 0.29 8.98
C ALA A 141 -8.12 0.30 10.28
N ILE A 142 -7.31 -0.75 10.53
CA ILE A 142 -6.42 -0.78 11.71
C ILE A 142 -5.43 0.38 11.69
N VAL A 143 -4.76 0.61 10.56
CA VAL A 143 -3.74 1.65 10.47
C VAL A 143 -4.35 3.04 10.43
N ASP A 144 -5.46 3.25 9.74
CA ASP A 144 -6.12 4.56 9.70
C ASP A 144 -6.61 4.95 11.09
N LYS A 145 -7.26 4.04 11.83
CA LYS A 145 -7.61 4.25 13.23
C LYS A 145 -6.37 4.56 14.09
N GLY A 146 -5.25 3.91 13.83
CA GLY A 146 -4.00 4.16 14.53
C GLY A 146 -3.46 5.58 14.34
N PHE A 147 -3.65 6.17 13.16
CA PHE A 147 -3.33 7.58 12.89
C PHE A 147 -4.36 8.52 13.52
N GLU A 148 -5.65 8.25 13.38
CA GLU A 148 -6.73 9.05 13.94
C GLU A 148 -6.63 9.19 15.47
N GLU A 149 -6.36 8.09 16.15
CA GLU A 149 -6.20 8.05 17.62
C GLU A 149 -4.83 8.53 18.09
N GLY A 150 -3.93 8.91 17.16
CA GLY A 150 -2.58 9.37 17.49
C GLY A 150 -1.68 8.28 18.10
N TRP A 151 -1.95 7.02 17.82
CA TRP A 151 -1.11 5.91 18.34
C TRP A 151 0.18 5.73 17.56
N ILE A 152 0.19 6.12 16.30
CA ILE A 152 1.38 6.05 15.46
C ILE A 152 2.17 7.34 15.67
N GLN A 153 3.30 7.22 16.36
CA GLN A 153 4.19 8.30 16.67
C GLN A 153 5.60 8.00 16.15
N PRO A 154 6.45 9.02 15.94
CA PRO A 154 7.85 8.78 15.60
C PRO A 154 8.56 7.97 16.69
N GLU A 155 9.34 6.99 16.28
CA GLU A 155 10.15 6.12 17.14
C GLU A 155 11.63 6.27 16.79
N PRO A 156 12.27 7.39 17.16
CA PRO A 156 13.70 7.59 16.94
C PRO A 156 14.49 6.55 17.74
N PRO A 157 15.63 6.05 17.23
CA PRO A 157 16.45 5.11 17.98
C PRO A 157 17.03 5.76 19.22
N GLU A 158 17.08 5.01 20.31
CA GLU A 158 17.69 5.46 21.58
C GLU A 158 19.19 5.73 21.44
N GLU A 159 19.89 4.88 20.67
CA GLU A 159 21.32 4.98 20.44
C GLU A 159 21.65 4.90 18.94
N ARG A 160 22.66 5.66 18.52
CA ARG A 160 23.20 5.61 17.17
C ARG A 160 24.43 4.70 17.11
N THR A 161 24.47 3.82 16.09
CA THR A 161 25.59 2.87 15.87
C THR A 161 26.83 3.53 15.31
N GLY A 162 26.74 4.78 14.84
CA GLY A 162 27.78 5.49 14.09
C GLY A 162 27.93 5.01 12.64
N LYS A 163 27.14 4.02 12.19
CA LYS A 163 27.13 3.52 10.80
C LYS A 163 26.22 4.36 9.93
N LYS A 164 26.65 4.62 8.68
CA LYS A 164 25.94 5.38 7.67
C LYS A 164 25.48 4.45 6.54
N VAL A 165 24.21 4.57 6.17
CA VAL A 165 23.63 3.80 5.06
C VAL A 165 22.98 4.74 4.05
N ALA A 166 23.38 4.62 2.80
CA ALA A 166 22.73 5.29 1.68
C ALA A 166 21.72 4.36 1.02
N ILE A 167 20.54 4.88 0.71
CA ILE A 167 19.49 4.15 -0.01
C ILE A 167 19.19 4.89 -1.31
N ILE A 168 19.26 4.19 -2.43
CA ILE A 168 19.03 4.75 -3.76
C ILE A 168 17.63 4.36 -4.23
N GLY A 169 16.73 5.33 -4.20
CA GLY A 169 15.32 5.17 -4.52
C GLY A 169 14.42 5.21 -3.29
N SER A 170 13.36 5.99 -3.37
CA SER A 170 12.41 6.25 -2.29
C SER A 170 11.05 5.54 -2.46
N GLY A 171 10.98 4.53 -3.32
CA GLY A 171 9.78 3.68 -3.41
C GLY A 171 9.56 2.85 -2.13
N PRO A 172 8.49 2.04 -2.06
CA PRO A 172 8.14 1.27 -0.86
C PRO A 172 9.30 0.46 -0.27
N ALA A 173 10.11 -0.17 -1.14
CA ALA A 173 11.26 -0.97 -0.71
C ALA A 173 12.34 -0.10 -0.04
N GLY A 174 12.66 1.06 -0.64
CA GLY A 174 13.63 2.00 -0.08
C GLY A 174 13.16 2.61 1.23
N LEU A 175 11.90 3.01 1.32
CA LEU A 175 11.32 3.55 2.54
C LEU A 175 11.30 2.51 3.68
N THR A 176 10.92 1.25 3.38
CA THR A 176 10.94 0.18 4.39
C THR A 176 12.35 -0.07 4.90
N ALA A 177 13.34 -0.17 4.00
CA ALA A 177 14.74 -0.33 4.39
C ALA A 177 15.21 0.88 5.23
N ALA A 178 14.83 2.10 4.84
CA ALA A 178 15.19 3.31 5.56
C ALA A 178 14.65 3.29 6.99
N GLN A 179 13.37 3.00 7.17
CA GLN A 179 12.76 2.98 8.50
C GLN A 179 13.38 1.92 9.39
N GLN A 180 13.53 0.69 8.91
CA GLN A 180 14.08 -0.41 9.70
C GLN A 180 15.54 -0.16 10.10
N LEU A 181 16.37 0.31 9.18
CA LEU A 181 17.78 0.59 9.46
C LEU A 181 17.94 1.80 10.40
N ASN A 182 17.10 2.82 10.24
CA ASN A 182 17.11 3.97 11.13
C ASN A 182 16.71 3.56 12.56
N ARG A 183 15.64 2.76 12.72
CA ARG A 183 15.20 2.21 14.02
C ARG A 183 16.26 1.29 14.65
N ALA A 184 17.06 0.60 13.83
CA ALA A 184 18.22 -0.17 14.29
C ALA A 184 19.42 0.70 14.72
N GLY A 185 19.29 2.04 14.67
CA GLY A 185 20.31 3.00 15.14
C GLY A 185 21.27 3.49 14.05
N HIS A 186 21.12 3.10 12.79
CA HIS A 186 21.98 3.59 11.72
C HIS A 186 21.57 4.99 11.27
N SER A 187 22.51 5.80 10.80
CA SER A 187 22.20 7.06 10.09
C SER A 187 21.85 6.74 8.63
N VAL A 188 20.65 7.10 8.22
CA VAL A 188 20.12 6.71 6.90
C VAL A 188 19.82 7.93 6.06
N THR A 189 20.33 7.98 4.83
CA THR A 189 20.01 8.98 3.81
C THR A 189 19.42 8.31 2.59
N VAL A 190 18.22 8.72 2.18
CA VAL A 190 17.51 8.23 0.99
C VAL A 190 17.67 9.23 -0.14
N TYR A 191 18.20 8.79 -1.28
CA TYR A 191 18.39 9.58 -2.50
C TYR A 191 17.28 9.28 -3.49
N GLU A 192 16.54 10.29 -3.91
CA GLU A 192 15.47 10.18 -4.88
C GLU A 192 15.74 11.05 -6.10
N ARG A 193 15.61 10.50 -7.30
CA ARG A 193 15.83 11.25 -8.56
C ARG A 193 14.74 12.28 -8.84
N ASP A 194 13.51 12.02 -8.40
CA ASP A 194 12.38 12.90 -8.59
C ASP A 194 12.35 14.01 -7.53
N ASP A 195 11.51 15.00 -7.72
CA ASP A 195 11.35 16.15 -6.82
C ASP A 195 10.55 15.84 -5.55
N ARG A 196 9.93 14.66 -5.49
CA ARG A 196 9.16 14.16 -4.33
C ARG A 196 9.53 12.73 -4.00
N ILE A 197 9.48 12.43 -2.70
CA ILE A 197 9.73 11.09 -2.14
C ILE A 197 8.49 10.20 -2.35
N GLY A 198 8.71 8.89 -2.51
CA GLY A 198 7.65 7.88 -2.56
C GLY A 198 7.66 7.01 -3.82
N GLY A 199 8.40 7.39 -4.87
CA GLY A 199 8.45 6.64 -6.12
C GLY A 199 7.04 6.43 -6.70
N LEU A 200 6.64 5.17 -6.94
CA LEU A 200 5.31 4.87 -7.48
C LEU A 200 4.15 5.22 -6.52
N LEU A 201 4.37 5.28 -5.21
CA LEU A 201 3.34 5.74 -4.25
C LEU A 201 2.94 7.19 -4.54
N THR A 202 3.91 8.01 -4.94
CA THR A 202 3.68 9.42 -5.25
C THR A 202 3.26 9.62 -6.71
N TYR A 203 4.06 9.14 -7.66
CA TYR A 203 3.85 9.47 -9.07
C TYR A 203 3.25 8.36 -9.94
N GLY A 204 3.20 7.12 -9.44
CA GLY A 204 2.66 5.98 -10.21
C GLY A 204 1.18 5.73 -9.96
N ILE A 205 0.79 5.72 -8.69
CA ILE A 205 -0.57 5.43 -8.25
C ILE A 205 -1.37 6.74 -8.25
N PRO A 206 -2.54 6.81 -8.93
CA PRO A 206 -3.34 8.03 -8.91
C PRO A 206 -3.93 8.34 -7.53
N ASN A 207 -4.19 9.65 -7.27
CA ASN A 207 -4.72 10.13 -5.99
C ASN A 207 -6.02 9.42 -5.59
N MET A 208 -6.87 9.09 -6.54
CA MET A 208 -8.14 8.39 -6.29
C MET A 208 -7.98 7.00 -5.66
N LYS A 209 -6.79 6.38 -5.73
CA LYS A 209 -6.47 5.11 -5.08
C LYS A 209 -5.60 5.28 -3.83
N LEU A 210 -4.77 6.31 -3.81
CA LEU A 210 -3.88 6.63 -2.70
C LEU A 210 -3.70 8.14 -2.62
N ASP A 211 -4.34 8.75 -1.66
CA ASP A 211 -4.20 10.18 -1.36
C ASP A 211 -2.74 10.48 -0.96
N LYS A 212 -2.19 11.59 -1.49
CA LYS A 212 -0.78 11.91 -1.26
C LYS A 212 -0.52 12.42 0.15
N GLY A 213 -1.53 12.95 0.84
CA GLY A 213 -1.45 13.27 2.26
C GLY A 213 -1.14 12.05 3.14
N ILE A 214 -1.58 10.84 2.71
CA ILE A 214 -1.26 9.59 3.38
C ILE A 214 0.23 9.25 3.24
N VAL A 215 0.82 9.53 2.08
CA VAL A 215 2.26 9.37 1.87
C VAL A 215 3.02 10.40 2.70
N ASP A 216 2.61 11.65 2.65
CA ASP A 216 3.27 12.76 3.34
C ASP A 216 3.27 12.56 4.87
N ARG A 217 2.13 12.16 5.47
CA ARG A 217 2.06 11.89 6.92
C ARG A 217 3.04 10.80 7.37
N ARG A 218 3.28 9.77 6.53
CA ARG A 218 4.28 8.73 6.83
C ARG A 218 5.71 9.25 6.70
N LEU A 219 5.97 10.06 5.70
CA LEU A 219 7.27 10.68 5.50
C LEU A 219 7.62 11.62 6.65
N ASP A 220 6.64 12.34 7.21
CA ASP A 220 6.83 13.20 8.37
C ASP A 220 7.21 12.39 9.63
N ILE A 221 6.58 11.24 9.85
CA ILE A 221 7.00 10.29 10.90
C ILE A 221 8.47 9.88 10.70
N MET A 222 8.84 9.46 9.49
CA MET A 222 10.20 9.00 9.20
C MET A 222 11.24 10.12 9.33
N ARG A 223 10.91 11.35 8.93
CA ARG A 223 11.77 12.53 9.16
C ARG A 223 11.97 12.79 10.65
N ALA A 224 10.89 12.72 11.43
CA ALA A 224 10.96 12.88 12.88
C ALA A 224 11.74 11.75 13.58
N GLU A 225 11.75 10.53 13.00
CA GLU A 225 12.61 9.42 13.41
C GLU A 225 14.09 9.65 13.07
N GLY A 226 14.41 10.60 12.18
CA GLY A 226 15.77 10.99 11.79
C GLY A 226 16.26 10.40 10.46
N VAL A 227 15.35 9.96 9.58
CA VAL A 227 15.68 9.60 8.21
C VAL A 227 15.87 10.88 7.38
N GLU A 228 16.99 10.97 6.68
CA GLU A 228 17.28 12.07 5.76
C GLU A 228 16.82 11.74 4.34
N PHE A 229 16.22 12.72 3.65
CA PHE A 229 15.75 12.58 2.27
C PHE A 229 16.39 13.65 1.38
N VAL A 230 16.96 13.21 0.25
CA VAL A 230 17.58 14.06 -0.76
C VAL A 230 16.86 13.83 -2.08
N THR A 231 16.06 14.81 -2.49
CA THR A 231 15.35 14.80 -3.78
C THR A 231 16.19 15.40 -4.91
N ASN A 232 15.74 15.23 -6.17
CA ASN A 232 16.47 15.65 -7.37
C ASN A 232 17.89 15.07 -7.45
N ALA A 233 18.13 13.93 -6.82
CA ALA A 233 19.40 13.23 -6.72
C ALA A 233 19.40 11.96 -7.58
N HIS A 234 19.63 12.11 -8.88
CA HIS A 234 19.73 10.99 -9.81
C HIS A 234 21.14 10.40 -9.77
N VAL A 235 21.33 9.39 -8.92
CA VAL A 235 22.62 8.74 -8.68
C VAL A 235 23.16 8.12 -9.98
N GLY A 236 24.41 8.46 -10.31
CA GLY A 236 25.05 8.07 -11.55
C GLY A 236 24.80 9.02 -12.74
N VAL A 237 23.96 10.05 -12.56
CA VAL A 237 23.68 11.08 -13.59
C VAL A 237 24.10 12.48 -13.09
N ASN A 238 23.45 13.00 -12.06
CA ASN A 238 23.78 14.30 -11.46
C ASN A 238 24.32 14.17 -10.03
N THR A 239 24.34 12.98 -9.47
CA THR A 239 24.85 12.68 -8.13
C THR A 239 25.90 11.56 -8.24
N ASP A 240 27.10 11.80 -7.72
CA ASP A 240 28.23 10.90 -7.86
C ASP A 240 28.03 9.62 -7.02
N ALA A 241 27.90 8.49 -7.72
CA ALA A 241 27.75 7.16 -7.11
C ALA A 241 29.00 6.71 -6.33
N GLN A 242 30.21 7.09 -6.79
CA GLN A 242 31.44 6.72 -6.10
C GLN A 242 31.60 7.49 -4.79
N LYS A 243 31.22 8.74 -4.79
CA LYS A 243 31.20 9.56 -3.57
C LYS A 243 30.24 8.96 -2.54
N ILE A 244 28.99 8.65 -2.93
CA ILE A 244 28.02 8.02 -2.04
C ILE A 244 28.62 6.70 -1.46
N ARG A 245 29.22 5.88 -2.31
CA ARG A 245 29.82 4.60 -1.88
C ARG A 245 30.96 4.81 -0.88
N SER A 246 31.80 5.82 -1.07
CA SER A 246 32.96 6.06 -0.21
C SER A 246 32.60 6.72 1.13
N GLU A 247 31.48 7.44 1.20
CA GLU A 247 31.02 8.18 2.39
C GLU A 247 30.08 7.37 3.29
N ASN A 248 29.67 6.15 2.87
CA ASN A 248 28.74 5.31 3.59
C ASN A 248 29.31 3.91 3.84
N ASP A 249 28.95 3.32 4.98
CA ASP A 249 29.32 1.94 5.34
C ASP A 249 28.58 0.90 4.45
N ALA A 250 27.36 1.22 4.01
CA ALA A 250 26.58 0.40 3.11
C ALA A 250 25.74 1.24 2.13
N VAL A 251 25.45 0.65 0.96
CA VAL A 251 24.55 1.25 -0.05
C VAL A 251 23.50 0.21 -0.45
N ILE A 252 22.24 0.60 -0.40
CA ILE A 252 21.11 -0.23 -0.83
C ILE A 252 20.54 0.34 -2.13
N LEU A 253 20.42 -0.51 -3.15
CA LEU A 253 19.78 -0.15 -4.42
C LEU A 253 18.30 -0.57 -4.39
N ALA A 254 17.40 0.41 -4.33
CA ALA A 254 15.95 0.23 -4.30
C ALA A 254 15.28 1.06 -5.41
N ALA A 255 15.93 1.15 -6.59
CA ALA A 255 15.57 2.05 -7.67
C ALA A 255 14.31 1.63 -8.49
N GLY A 256 13.71 0.48 -8.17
CA GLY A 256 12.54 -0.04 -8.88
C GLY A 256 12.85 -0.48 -10.32
N ALA A 257 11.79 -0.83 -11.07
CA ALA A 257 11.87 -1.19 -12.48
C ALA A 257 11.29 -0.04 -13.33
N THR A 258 12.15 0.72 -13.99
CA THR A 258 11.75 1.94 -14.71
C THR A 258 11.71 1.78 -16.23
N ARG A 259 12.19 0.64 -16.74
CA ARG A 259 12.10 0.33 -18.19
C ARG A 259 10.76 -0.35 -18.47
N PRO A 260 9.84 0.29 -19.22
CA PRO A 260 8.57 -0.32 -19.55
C PRO A 260 8.75 -1.51 -20.50
N ARG A 261 7.86 -2.49 -20.41
CA ARG A 261 7.69 -3.47 -21.49
C ARG A 261 7.00 -2.78 -22.65
N ASP A 262 7.54 -2.94 -23.84
CA ASP A 262 6.95 -2.37 -25.03
C ASP A 262 6.20 -3.45 -25.86
N LEU A 263 5.29 -2.97 -26.71
CA LEU A 263 4.54 -3.78 -27.65
C LEU A 263 4.91 -3.28 -29.07
N PRO A 264 5.96 -3.85 -29.70
CA PRO A 264 6.47 -3.38 -30.97
C PRO A 264 5.57 -3.83 -32.15
N LEU A 265 4.46 -3.13 -32.33
CA LEU A 265 3.51 -3.34 -33.41
C LEU A 265 3.59 -2.18 -34.43
N PRO A 266 3.15 -2.39 -35.68
CA PRO A 266 2.99 -1.30 -36.64
C PRO A 266 2.12 -0.18 -36.05
N GLY A 267 2.61 1.06 -36.12
CA GLY A 267 1.94 2.21 -35.53
C GLY A 267 2.35 2.54 -34.10
N ARG A 268 3.31 1.81 -33.49
CA ARG A 268 3.82 2.11 -32.15
C ARG A 268 4.42 3.52 -32.01
N ASP A 269 4.93 4.07 -33.11
CA ASP A 269 5.53 5.38 -33.26
C ASP A 269 4.53 6.51 -33.53
N LEU A 270 3.25 6.19 -33.68
CA LEU A 270 2.21 7.21 -33.89
C LEU A 270 2.02 8.11 -32.68
N GLN A 271 1.66 9.36 -32.97
CA GLN A 271 1.31 10.33 -31.91
C GLN A 271 0.09 9.83 -31.12
N GLY A 272 0.15 9.99 -29.79
CA GLY A 272 -0.91 9.59 -28.88
C GLY A 272 -0.77 8.15 -28.37
N VAL A 273 0.30 7.42 -28.74
CA VAL A 273 0.64 6.11 -28.17
C VAL A 273 1.67 6.32 -27.05
N HIS A 274 1.22 6.14 -25.80
CA HIS A 274 1.99 6.43 -24.60
C HIS A 274 2.15 5.19 -23.73
N PHE A 275 3.24 5.17 -22.95
CA PHE A 275 3.35 4.22 -21.84
C PHE A 275 2.45 4.64 -20.69
N ALA A 276 1.84 3.66 -20.01
CA ALA A 276 0.96 3.91 -18.88
C ALA A 276 1.63 4.77 -17.78
N MET A 277 2.89 4.45 -17.43
CA MET A 277 3.60 5.21 -16.41
C MET A 277 3.92 6.64 -16.82
N GLU A 278 4.18 6.91 -18.10
CA GLU A 278 4.33 8.29 -18.58
C GLU A 278 3.03 9.08 -18.40
N PHE A 279 1.91 8.47 -18.75
CA PHE A 279 0.57 9.06 -18.62
C PHE A 279 0.24 9.35 -17.15
N LEU A 280 0.40 8.37 -16.27
CA LEU A 280 0.06 8.48 -14.84
C LEU A 280 1.00 9.45 -14.10
N LEU A 281 2.31 9.39 -14.37
CA LEU A 281 3.28 10.30 -13.75
C LEU A 281 2.98 11.75 -14.09
N LYS A 282 2.82 12.08 -15.39
CA LYS A 282 2.51 13.44 -15.83
C LYS A 282 1.19 13.94 -15.26
N ASN A 283 0.16 13.08 -15.23
CA ASN A 283 -1.11 13.42 -14.61
C ASN A 283 -0.95 13.75 -13.12
N THR A 284 -0.34 12.85 -12.36
CA THR A 284 -0.22 13.05 -10.92
C THR A 284 0.64 14.24 -10.57
N LYS A 285 1.75 14.46 -11.32
CA LYS A 285 2.60 15.61 -11.10
C LYS A 285 1.86 16.92 -11.38
N SER A 286 1.21 17.07 -12.52
CA SER A 286 0.42 18.26 -12.87
C SER A 286 -0.74 18.47 -11.90
N LEU A 287 -1.40 17.38 -11.45
CA LEU A 287 -2.46 17.46 -10.45
C LEU A 287 -1.95 18.02 -9.11
N MET A 288 -0.80 17.56 -8.65
CA MET A 288 -0.17 18.01 -7.39
C MET A 288 0.39 19.42 -7.48
N ASP A 289 0.95 19.79 -8.62
CA ASP A 289 1.63 21.09 -8.81
C ASP A 289 0.63 22.22 -9.07
N SER A 290 -0.45 21.96 -9.83
CA SER A 290 -1.31 23.01 -10.36
C SER A 290 -2.80 22.64 -10.45
N ARG A 291 -3.22 21.47 -9.98
CA ARG A 291 -4.57 20.92 -10.20
C ARG A 291 -4.92 20.79 -11.68
N LEU A 292 -3.91 20.42 -12.50
CA LEU A 292 -3.97 20.27 -13.96
C LEU A 292 -4.08 21.61 -14.74
N GLU A 293 -3.94 22.76 -14.10
CA GLU A 293 -4.04 24.07 -14.74
C GLU A 293 -2.82 24.41 -15.62
N ASP A 294 -1.65 23.80 -15.34
CA ASP A 294 -0.42 23.99 -16.12
C ASP A 294 -0.46 23.31 -17.49
N GLY A 295 -1.41 22.42 -17.73
CA GLY A 295 -1.50 21.65 -18.96
C GLY A 295 -0.32 20.70 -19.23
N ALA A 296 0.56 20.50 -18.25
CA ALA A 296 1.79 19.69 -18.38
C ALA A 296 1.54 18.18 -18.27
N TYR A 297 0.36 17.73 -18.67
CA TYR A 297 -0.06 16.32 -18.64
C TYR A 297 -0.57 15.84 -20.01
N ILE A 298 -0.67 14.53 -20.18
CA ILE A 298 -1.25 13.93 -21.38
C ILE A 298 -2.77 13.92 -21.22
N SER A 299 -3.46 14.84 -21.91
CA SER A 299 -4.92 15.00 -21.76
C SER A 299 -5.70 13.98 -22.60
N ALA A 300 -6.62 13.27 -21.94
CA ALA A 300 -7.63 12.40 -22.57
C ALA A 300 -8.96 13.14 -22.85
N LYS A 301 -9.06 14.43 -22.52
CA LYS A 301 -10.30 15.20 -22.67
C LYS A 301 -10.81 15.20 -24.10
N GLY A 302 -12.06 14.79 -24.29
CA GLY A 302 -12.71 14.73 -25.59
C GLY A 302 -12.17 13.66 -26.54
N LYS A 303 -11.31 12.74 -26.07
CA LYS A 303 -10.67 11.71 -26.87
C LYS A 303 -11.36 10.34 -26.69
N ARG A 304 -11.23 9.49 -27.70
CA ARG A 304 -11.48 8.04 -27.58
C ARG A 304 -10.17 7.39 -27.18
N VAL A 305 -10.17 6.71 -26.05
CA VAL A 305 -8.97 6.11 -25.43
C VAL A 305 -9.03 4.59 -25.58
N ILE A 306 -7.90 4.00 -25.91
CA ILE A 306 -7.69 2.55 -25.87
C ILE A 306 -6.62 2.29 -24.81
N VAL A 307 -6.94 1.40 -23.86
CA VAL A 307 -5.97 0.91 -22.85
C VAL A 307 -5.66 -0.55 -23.18
N ILE A 308 -4.38 -0.86 -23.34
CA ILE A 308 -3.91 -2.23 -23.61
C ILE A 308 -3.35 -2.81 -22.31
N GLY A 309 -4.03 -3.83 -21.79
CA GLY A 309 -3.76 -4.49 -20.52
C GLY A 309 -4.81 -4.17 -19.45
N GLY A 310 -5.37 -5.21 -18.82
CA GLY A 310 -6.47 -5.12 -17.84
C GLY A 310 -6.05 -5.19 -16.38
N GLY A 311 -4.75 -5.15 -16.05
CA GLY A 311 -4.26 -5.14 -14.67
C GLY A 311 -4.50 -3.81 -13.95
N ASP A 312 -4.01 -3.69 -12.72
CA ASP A 312 -4.19 -2.48 -11.87
C ASP A 312 -3.73 -1.19 -12.57
N THR A 313 -2.59 -1.21 -13.25
CA THR A 313 -2.09 -0.06 -14.01
C THR A 313 -3.03 0.33 -15.13
N GLY A 314 -3.62 -0.65 -15.83
CA GLY A 314 -4.64 -0.40 -16.86
C GLY A 314 -5.89 0.24 -16.28
N THR A 315 -6.37 -0.27 -15.14
CA THR A 315 -7.50 0.29 -14.40
C THR A 315 -7.23 1.74 -13.97
N ASP A 316 -6.00 2.05 -13.54
CA ASP A 316 -5.57 3.41 -13.19
C ASP A 316 -5.61 4.36 -14.40
N CYS A 317 -5.17 3.87 -15.56
CA CYS A 317 -5.25 4.64 -16.81
C CYS A 317 -6.71 4.87 -17.24
N ILE A 318 -7.59 3.88 -17.08
CA ILE A 318 -9.03 4.01 -17.34
C ILE A 318 -9.63 5.08 -16.44
N GLY A 319 -9.43 4.95 -15.12
CA GLY A 319 -9.98 5.88 -14.13
C GLY A 319 -9.49 7.31 -14.31
N THR A 320 -8.21 7.49 -14.67
CA THR A 320 -7.61 8.78 -14.99
C THR A 320 -8.20 9.37 -16.28
N SER A 321 -8.33 8.56 -17.33
CA SER A 321 -8.90 9.01 -18.62
C SER A 321 -10.35 9.46 -18.48
N MET A 322 -11.15 8.74 -17.68
CA MET A 322 -12.54 9.12 -17.40
C MET A 322 -12.62 10.48 -16.69
N ARG A 323 -11.74 10.73 -15.71
CA ARG A 323 -11.67 12.02 -14.98
C ARG A 323 -11.19 13.17 -15.86
N HIS A 324 -10.41 12.89 -16.89
CA HIS A 324 -10.10 13.89 -17.92
C HIS A 324 -11.29 14.23 -18.83
N GLY A 325 -12.38 13.46 -18.81
CA GLY A 325 -13.52 13.63 -19.70
C GLY A 325 -13.27 12.98 -21.08
N ALA A 326 -12.72 11.78 -21.12
CA ALA A 326 -12.65 10.97 -22.32
C ALA A 326 -14.08 10.64 -22.84
N THR A 327 -14.28 10.68 -24.16
CA THR A 327 -15.60 10.38 -24.78
C THR A 327 -15.90 8.89 -24.80
N SER A 328 -14.89 8.07 -24.83
CA SER A 328 -15.00 6.61 -24.65
C SER A 328 -13.66 6.03 -24.21
N VAL A 329 -13.71 4.95 -23.45
CA VAL A 329 -12.53 4.16 -23.08
C VAL A 329 -12.80 2.70 -23.41
N VAL A 330 -11.88 2.08 -24.15
CA VAL A 330 -11.92 0.65 -24.48
C VAL A 330 -10.68 0.00 -23.90
N ASN A 331 -10.86 -1.11 -23.20
CA ASN A 331 -9.76 -1.90 -22.66
C ASN A 331 -9.59 -3.20 -23.46
N PHE A 332 -8.36 -3.48 -23.89
CA PHE A 332 -7.97 -4.75 -24.48
C PHE A 332 -7.23 -5.61 -23.48
N GLU A 333 -7.74 -6.81 -23.25
CA GLU A 333 -7.18 -7.78 -22.32
C GLU A 333 -7.04 -9.15 -23.02
N LEU A 334 -5.96 -9.88 -22.72
CA LEU A 334 -5.71 -11.22 -23.24
C LEU A 334 -6.57 -12.29 -22.56
N LEU A 335 -6.87 -12.08 -21.28
CA LEU A 335 -7.67 -13.01 -20.50
C LEU A 335 -9.17 -12.81 -20.78
N PRO A 336 -10.00 -13.86 -20.62
CA PRO A 336 -11.44 -13.71 -20.71
C PRO A 336 -11.97 -12.70 -19.70
N LYS A 337 -13.15 -12.14 -19.98
CA LYS A 337 -13.82 -11.23 -19.05
C LYS A 337 -13.89 -11.86 -17.66
N PRO A 338 -13.38 -11.16 -16.64
CA PRO A 338 -13.39 -11.68 -15.28
C PRO A 338 -14.83 -11.89 -14.76
N PRO A 339 -15.08 -12.86 -13.88
CA PRO A 339 -16.37 -13.01 -13.19
C PRO A 339 -16.74 -11.73 -12.43
N VAL A 340 -18.04 -11.51 -12.21
CA VAL A 340 -18.57 -10.29 -11.57
C VAL A 340 -18.12 -10.11 -10.12
N GLU A 341 -17.77 -11.22 -9.45
CA GLU A 341 -17.40 -11.26 -8.02
C GLU A 341 -15.90 -11.36 -7.79
N LEU A 342 -15.07 -10.88 -8.70
CA LEU A 342 -13.63 -10.97 -8.54
C LEU A 342 -13.06 -9.97 -7.55
N SER A 343 -12.16 -10.47 -6.69
CA SER A 343 -11.20 -9.64 -5.99
C SER A 343 -10.20 -9.00 -6.99
N LEU A 344 -9.62 -7.88 -6.61
CA LEU A 344 -8.69 -7.10 -7.45
C LEU A 344 -7.48 -7.87 -8.00
N ILE A 345 -7.17 -9.06 -7.46
CA ILE A 345 -6.07 -9.92 -7.93
C ILE A 345 -6.32 -10.56 -9.30
N HIS A 346 -7.53 -10.46 -9.82
CA HIS A 346 -7.91 -11.08 -11.10
C HIS A 346 -8.17 -10.04 -12.21
N ILE A 347 -7.93 -8.78 -11.93
CA ILE A 347 -8.07 -7.68 -12.90
C ILE A 347 -6.78 -7.46 -13.68
#